data_53b8c2a539d4adbe9046f1500ff0d07a
#
_entry.id   53b8c2a539d4adbe9046f1500ff0d07a
#
_cell.length_a   1.000
_cell.length_b   1.000
_cell.length_c   1.000
_cell.angle_alpha   90.00
_cell.angle_beta   90.00
_cell.angle_gamma   90.00
#
_symmetry.space_group_name_H-M   'P 1'
#
loop_
_entity.id
_entity.type
_entity.pdbx_description
1 polymer ?
#
loop_
_entity_poly.entity_id
_entity_poly.type
_entity_poly.pdbx_seq_one_letter_code
_entity_poly.pdbx_strand_id
1 'polypeptide(L)'
;VIAGLRRIPLKRFEDERGWFMELMRSSELPKPVKQSNLVYSRRGVIRALHYHERGQDDLFACVHGMARVVVLDRETGETFSEDIGEDNPVAIYIPGTNAHGYEALTDCLFLYHVTEEYDADDPDEHGIPWDDPRVVDLWSTRSPILSERDQAAS
;
A
#
# COMPACT_ATOMS: atom_id res chain seq x y z
N VAL A 1 -11.62 9.61 9.80
CA VAL A 1 -11.73 8.47 8.85
C VAL A 1 -11.54 8.99 7.43
N ILE A 2 -10.59 8.39 6.71
CA ILE A 2 -10.34 8.78 5.31
C ILE A 2 -11.48 8.29 4.42
N ALA A 3 -12.12 9.20 3.71
CA ALA A 3 -13.25 8.87 2.85
C ALA A 3 -12.85 7.89 1.74
N GLY A 4 -13.63 6.83 1.57
CA GLY A 4 -13.42 5.81 0.53
C GLY A 4 -12.32 4.79 0.82
N LEU A 5 -11.53 4.97 1.85
CA LEU A 5 -10.58 3.95 2.30
C LEU A 5 -11.36 2.77 2.89
N ARG A 6 -10.98 1.55 2.50
CA ARG A 6 -11.62 0.33 2.98
C ARG A 6 -10.60 -0.63 3.55
N ARG A 7 -10.94 -1.20 4.67
CA ARG A 7 -10.20 -2.27 5.31
C ARG A 7 -10.93 -3.58 5.03
N ILE A 8 -10.31 -4.48 4.27
CA ILE A 8 -10.97 -5.69 3.76
C ILE A 8 -10.30 -6.93 4.40
N PRO A 9 -10.97 -7.61 5.36
CA PRO A 9 -10.44 -8.84 5.92
C PRO A 9 -10.26 -9.91 4.85
N LEU A 10 -9.12 -10.61 4.89
CA LEU A 10 -8.81 -11.72 4.01
C LEU A 10 -8.97 -13.03 4.80
N LYS A 11 -9.61 -14.03 4.20
CA LYS A 11 -9.86 -15.28 4.88
C LYS A 11 -8.94 -16.38 4.36
N ARG A 12 -8.21 -17.00 5.28
CA ARG A 12 -7.44 -18.21 5.00
C ARG A 12 -8.32 -19.43 5.20
N PHE A 13 -8.24 -20.35 4.24
CA PHE A 13 -8.84 -21.67 4.33
C PHE A 13 -7.72 -22.68 4.51
N GLU A 14 -7.52 -23.14 5.74
CA GLU A 14 -6.43 -24.03 6.09
C GLU A 14 -6.85 -25.51 6.05
N ASP A 15 -5.94 -26.35 5.57
CA ASP A 15 -6.04 -27.81 5.67
C ASP A 15 -4.63 -28.40 5.83
N GLU A 16 -4.50 -29.73 5.80
CA GLU A 16 -3.21 -30.38 5.99
C GLU A 16 -2.16 -30.08 4.92
N ARG A 17 -2.57 -29.53 3.76
CA ARG A 17 -1.64 -29.16 2.68
C ARG A 17 -1.09 -27.74 2.84
N GLY A 18 -1.67 -26.91 3.71
CA GLY A 18 -1.35 -25.50 3.86
C GLY A 18 -2.60 -24.64 3.88
N TRP A 19 -2.62 -23.55 3.15
CA TRP A 19 -3.79 -22.68 3.11
C TRP A 19 -4.00 -22.07 1.72
N PHE A 20 -5.26 -21.69 1.49
CA PHE A 20 -5.71 -20.93 0.32
C PHE A 20 -6.36 -19.63 0.77
N MET A 21 -6.17 -18.55 0.02
CA MET A 21 -6.76 -17.26 0.33
C MET A 21 -7.09 -16.52 -0.97
N GLU A 22 -8.32 -16.02 -1.07
CA GLU A 22 -8.65 -15.06 -2.14
C GLU A 22 -8.10 -13.69 -1.76
N LEU A 23 -7.39 -13.04 -2.67
CA LEU A 23 -6.83 -11.71 -2.43
C LEU A 23 -7.81 -10.60 -2.78
N MET A 24 -8.59 -10.77 -3.85
CA MET A 24 -9.61 -9.80 -4.23
C MET A 24 -10.56 -10.38 -5.26
N ARG A 25 -11.73 -9.78 -5.34
CA ARG A 25 -12.66 -9.95 -6.46
C ARG A 25 -12.95 -8.57 -7.02
N SER A 26 -12.61 -8.34 -8.29
CA SER A 26 -12.76 -7.02 -8.91
C SER A 26 -14.20 -6.50 -8.83
N SER A 27 -15.19 -7.40 -8.94
CA SER A 27 -16.60 -7.03 -8.86
C SER A 27 -17.03 -6.49 -7.48
N GLU A 28 -16.26 -6.73 -6.43
CA GLU A 28 -16.53 -6.26 -5.08
C GLU A 28 -15.82 -4.94 -4.74
N LEU A 29 -15.03 -4.41 -5.67
CA LEU A 29 -14.29 -3.17 -5.50
C LEU A 29 -14.99 -2.00 -6.21
N PRO A 30 -14.74 -0.76 -5.77
CA PRO A 30 -15.35 0.42 -6.40
C PRO A 30 -15.01 0.57 -7.89
N LYS A 31 -13.84 0.10 -8.31
CA LYS A 31 -13.36 0.16 -9.70
C LYS A 31 -12.73 -1.17 -10.10
N PRO A 32 -12.78 -1.55 -11.38
CA PRO A 32 -12.12 -2.78 -11.85
C PRO A 32 -10.61 -2.70 -11.70
N VAL A 33 -10.00 -3.81 -11.28
CA VAL A 33 -8.54 -3.96 -11.27
C VAL A 33 -8.05 -4.26 -12.69
N LYS A 34 -7.03 -3.52 -13.12
CA LYS A 34 -6.46 -3.66 -14.47
C LYS A 34 -5.02 -4.17 -14.46
N GLN A 35 -4.31 -4.06 -13.34
CA GLN A 35 -2.93 -4.53 -13.22
C GLN A 35 -2.64 -4.97 -11.80
N SER A 36 -1.83 -6.03 -11.66
CA SER A 36 -1.35 -6.51 -10.35
C SER A 36 0.16 -6.53 -10.35
N ASN A 37 0.76 -6.07 -9.25
CA ASN A 37 2.21 -6.01 -9.09
C ASN A 37 2.61 -6.75 -7.82
N LEU A 38 3.66 -7.56 -7.90
CA LEU A 38 4.27 -8.25 -6.77
C LEU A 38 5.63 -7.64 -6.49
N VAL A 39 5.88 -7.29 -5.24
CA VAL A 39 7.12 -6.65 -4.81
C VAL A 39 7.71 -7.40 -3.62
N TYR A 40 8.99 -7.74 -3.71
CA TYR A 40 9.76 -8.16 -2.54
C TYR A 40 10.42 -6.92 -1.94
N SER A 41 10.27 -6.75 -0.63
CA SER A 41 10.92 -5.65 0.10
C SER A 41 11.63 -6.19 1.33
N ARG A 42 12.86 -5.76 1.51
CA ARG A 42 13.65 -6.12 2.69
C ARG A 42 13.21 -5.28 3.89
N ARG A 43 13.36 -5.84 5.07
CA ARG A 43 13.09 -5.13 6.31
C ARG A 43 13.76 -3.73 6.29
N GLY A 44 13.00 -2.71 6.68
CA GLY A 44 13.48 -1.33 6.73
C GLY A 44 13.25 -0.53 5.46
N VAL A 45 12.79 -1.17 4.38
CA VAL A 45 12.41 -0.45 3.16
C VAL A 45 11.11 0.30 3.39
N ILE A 46 11.07 1.57 2.99
CA ILE A 46 9.85 2.35 2.85
C ILE A 46 9.67 2.67 1.36
N ARG A 47 8.48 2.38 0.84
CA ARG A 47 8.03 2.77 -0.49
C ARG A 47 6.86 3.72 -0.32
N ALA A 48 7.15 5.02 -0.26
CA ALA A 48 6.17 6.05 0.09
C ALA A 48 6.69 7.45 -0.23
N LEU A 49 5.87 8.45 -0.22
CA LEU A 49 4.41 8.45 -0.30
C LEU A 49 4.03 8.77 -1.73
N HIS A 50 3.16 7.99 -2.31
CA HIS A 50 2.78 8.16 -3.72
C HIS A 50 1.29 8.43 -3.83
N TYR A 51 0.88 9.19 -4.85
CA TYR A 51 -0.53 9.43 -5.13
C TYR A 51 -0.76 9.59 -6.63
N HIS A 52 -2.02 9.50 -7.02
CA HIS A 52 -2.45 9.52 -8.40
C HIS A 52 -3.58 10.53 -8.59
N GLU A 53 -3.60 11.20 -9.74
CA GLU A 53 -4.57 12.29 -9.99
C GLU A 53 -5.60 11.96 -11.07
N ARG A 54 -5.37 10.89 -11.86
CA ARG A 54 -6.20 10.55 -13.02
C ARG A 54 -7.03 9.28 -12.82
N GLY A 55 -7.43 9.00 -11.57
CA GLY A 55 -8.43 7.97 -11.28
C GLY A 55 -7.91 6.61 -10.85
N GLN A 56 -6.60 6.42 -10.72
CA GLN A 56 -6.07 5.18 -10.20
C GLN A 56 -6.30 5.07 -8.69
N ASP A 57 -6.86 3.93 -8.27
CA ASP A 57 -6.90 3.49 -6.88
C ASP A 57 -6.02 2.26 -6.71
N ASP A 58 -5.56 2.02 -5.48
CA ASP A 58 -4.69 0.89 -5.16
C ASP A 58 -5.33 -0.02 -4.11
N LEU A 59 -5.14 -1.32 -4.27
CA LEU A 59 -5.47 -2.32 -3.25
C LEU A 59 -4.19 -2.97 -2.77
N PHE A 60 -3.85 -2.79 -1.51
CA PHE A 60 -2.62 -3.29 -0.88
C PHE A 60 -2.87 -4.58 -0.10
N ALA A 61 -2.00 -5.55 -0.28
CA ALA A 61 -1.98 -6.77 0.52
C ALA A 61 -0.55 -7.23 0.76
N CYS A 62 -0.24 -7.70 1.97
CA CYS A 62 1.05 -8.29 2.29
C CYS A 62 0.87 -9.80 2.44
N VAL A 63 1.44 -10.59 1.53
CA VAL A 63 1.18 -12.03 1.47
C VAL A 63 2.23 -12.86 2.20
N HIS A 64 3.38 -12.29 2.52
CA HIS A 64 4.41 -12.91 3.34
C HIS A 64 5.09 -11.83 4.18
N GLY A 65 5.30 -12.12 5.46
CA GLY A 65 5.85 -11.16 6.40
C GLY A 65 4.82 -10.13 6.87
N MET A 66 5.30 -8.96 7.30
CA MET A 66 4.47 -7.87 7.82
C MET A 66 4.91 -6.54 7.22
N ALA A 67 3.93 -5.71 6.89
CA ALA A 67 4.15 -4.36 6.37
C ALA A 67 3.23 -3.37 7.06
N ARG A 68 3.74 -2.16 7.32
CA ARG A 68 2.92 -1.06 7.84
C ARG A 68 2.48 -0.17 6.70
N VAL A 69 1.18 -0.15 6.46
CA VAL A 69 0.56 0.74 5.48
C VAL A 69 0.31 2.08 6.13
N VAL A 70 0.67 3.17 5.43
CA VAL A 70 0.41 4.54 5.86
C VAL A 70 -0.29 5.27 4.73
N VAL A 71 -1.36 5.97 5.08
CA VAL A 71 -2.15 6.77 4.14
C VAL A 71 -2.38 8.16 4.72
N LEU A 72 -2.25 9.16 3.87
CA LEU A 72 -2.49 10.56 4.20
C LEU A 72 -3.51 11.15 3.24
N ASP A 73 -4.61 11.64 3.77
CA ASP A 73 -5.53 12.48 3.00
C ASP A 73 -4.88 13.87 2.85
N ARG A 74 -4.50 14.19 1.62
CA ARG A 74 -3.78 15.43 1.33
C ARG A 74 -4.62 16.69 1.55
N GLU A 75 -5.94 16.56 1.49
CA GLU A 75 -6.86 17.70 1.68
C GLU A 75 -7.17 17.96 3.14
N THR A 76 -7.45 16.90 3.91
CA THR A 76 -7.89 17.04 5.30
C THR A 76 -6.75 16.91 6.31
N GLY A 77 -5.65 16.29 5.93
CA GLY A 77 -4.56 15.93 6.84
C GLY A 77 -4.85 14.68 7.69
N GLU A 78 -5.98 14.03 7.50
CA GLU A 78 -6.28 12.78 8.19
C GLU A 78 -5.29 11.70 7.77
N THR A 79 -4.93 10.83 8.72
CA THR A 79 -4.01 9.74 8.48
C THR A 79 -4.62 8.40 8.86
N PHE A 80 -4.09 7.35 8.26
CA PHE A 80 -4.43 5.97 8.57
C PHE A 80 -3.13 5.16 8.59
N SER A 81 -3.01 4.24 9.54
CA SER A 81 -1.95 3.24 9.51
C SER A 81 -2.45 1.91 10.05
N GLU A 82 -1.97 0.82 9.45
CA GLU A 82 -2.27 -0.53 9.93
C GLU A 82 -1.12 -1.45 9.53
N ASP A 83 -0.76 -2.36 10.45
CA ASP A 83 0.21 -3.41 10.16
C ASP A 83 -0.57 -4.61 9.59
N ILE A 84 -0.25 -4.96 8.34
CA ILE A 84 -0.91 -6.04 7.61
C ILE A 84 0.09 -7.11 7.21
N GLY A 85 -0.38 -8.33 7.04
CA GLY A 85 0.46 -9.45 6.62
C GLY A 85 -0.03 -10.75 7.21
N GLU A 86 0.91 -11.70 7.43
CA GLU A 86 0.55 -13.04 7.90
C GLU A 86 -0.16 -13.03 9.25
N ASP A 87 0.22 -12.12 10.16
CA ASP A 87 -0.37 -12.01 11.49
C ASP A 87 -1.65 -11.17 11.51
N ASN A 88 -1.94 -10.45 10.44
CA ASN A 88 -3.14 -9.64 10.27
C ASN A 88 -3.54 -9.62 8.79
N PRO A 89 -4.21 -10.65 8.29
CA PRO A 89 -4.53 -10.81 6.88
C PRO A 89 -5.67 -9.86 6.46
N VAL A 90 -5.29 -8.66 6.11
CA VAL A 90 -6.20 -7.57 5.70
C VAL A 90 -5.64 -6.92 4.45
N ALA A 91 -6.50 -6.61 3.49
CA ALA A 91 -6.18 -5.74 2.37
C ALA A 91 -6.72 -4.33 2.61
N ILE A 92 -6.02 -3.33 2.10
CA ILE A 92 -6.41 -1.92 2.24
C ILE A 92 -6.69 -1.36 0.85
N TYR A 93 -7.93 -0.92 0.62
CA TYR A 93 -8.31 -0.22 -0.60
C TYR A 93 -8.14 1.28 -0.38
N ILE A 94 -7.34 1.92 -1.24
CA ILE A 94 -6.92 3.30 -1.06
C ILE A 94 -7.33 4.11 -2.28
N PRO A 95 -8.24 5.09 -2.14
CA PRO A 95 -8.48 6.07 -3.22
C PRO A 95 -7.18 6.80 -3.55
N GLY A 96 -6.80 6.81 -4.83
CA GLY A 96 -5.45 7.16 -5.25
C GLY A 96 -5.04 8.61 -5.05
N THR A 97 -5.99 9.53 -4.82
CA THR A 97 -5.67 10.93 -4.49
C THR A 97 -5.06 11.09 -3.11
N ASN A 98 -5.22 10.09 -2.24
CA ASN A 98 -4.53 10.05 -0.95
C ASN A 98 -3.08 9.60 -1.16
N ALA A 99 -2.15 10.24 -0.46
CA ALA A 99 -0.76 9.82 -0.47
C ALA A 99 -0.63 8.53 0.35
N HIS A 100 0.07 7.53 -0.18
CA HIS A 100 0.11 6.21 0.42
C HIS A 100 1.44 5.50 0.18
N GLY A 101 1.70 4.52 1.02
CA GLY A 101 2.86 3.68 0.91
C GLY A 101 2.95 2.70 2.06
N TYR A 102 4.08 2.02 2.15
CA TYR A 102 4.28 1.06 3.22
C TYR A 102 5.73 0.94 3.64
N GLU A 103 5.90 0.44 4.85
CA GLU A 103 7.19 0.05 5.43
C GLU A 103 7.23 -1.46 5.58
N ALA A 104 8.30 -2.09 5.12
CA ALA A 104 8.54 -3.51 5.38
C ALA A 104 9.01 -3.67 6.83
N LEU A 105 8.14 -4.17 7.71
CA LEU A 105 8.49 -4.44 9.11
C LEU A 105 9.34 -5.70 9.25
N THR A 106 9.19 -6.60 8.32
CA THR A 106 10.04 -7.78 8.06
C THR A 106 10.37 -7.80 6.58
N ASP A 107 11.26 -8.70 6.14
CA ASP A 107 11.29 -9.04 4.71
C ASP A 107 9.88 -9.48 4.32
N CYS A 108 9.35 -8.95 3.22
CA CYS A 108 7.97 -9.21 2.87
C CYS A 108 7.74 -9.33 1.36
N LEU A 109 6.69 -10.06 1.01
CA LEU A 109 6.10 -10.08 -0.32
C LEU A 109 4.83 -9.25 -0.27
N PHE A 110 4.80 -8.19 -1.06
CA PHE A 110 3.72 -7.22 -1.06
C PHE A 110 3.07 -7.17 -2.45
N LEU A 111 1.74 -7.26 -2.45
CA LEU A 111 0.95 -7.14 -3.67
C LEU A 111 0.23 -5.80 -3.67
N TYR A 112 0.24 -5.12 -4.81
CA TYR A 112 -0.69 -4.03 -5.02
C TYR A 112 -1.37 -4.17 -6.37
N HIS A 113 -2.70 -4.13 -6.31
CA HIS A 113 -3.57 -4.18 -7.47
C HIS A 113 -4.00 -2.76 -7.77
N VAL A 114 -3.94 -2.38 -9.03
CA VAL A 114 -4.24 -1.01 -9.43
C VAL A 114 -5.36 -0.97 -10.46
N THR A 115 -6.13 0.09 -10.42
CA THR A 115 -7.33 0.25 -11.27
C THR A 115 -7.04 0.91 -12.61
N GLU A 116 -5.78 1.27 -12.87
CA GLU A 116 -5.29 1.74 -14.17
C GLU A 116 -3.97 1.05 -14.49
N GLU A 117 -3.74 0.74 -15.77
CA GLU A 117 -2.46 0.21 -16.20
C GLU A 117 -1.39 1.29 -16.15
N TYR A 118 -0.17 0.91 -15.73
CA TYR A 118 0.97 1.82 -15.71
C TYR A 118 1.41 2.15 -17.14
N ASP A 119 1.56 3.45 -17.43
CA ASP A 119 2.09 3.96 -18.69
C ASP A 119 3.43 4.65 -18.41
N ALA A 120 4.53 4.02 -18.84
CA ALA A 120 5.87 4.54 -18.61
C ALA A 120 6.14 5.86 -19.35
N ASP A 121 5.40 6.12 -20.43
CA ASP A 121 5.56 7.34 -21.23
C ASP A 121 4.80 8.53 -20.63
N ASP A 122 3.80 8.26 -19.80
CA ASP A 122 2.98 9.29 -19.16
C ASP A 122 2.47 8.79 -17.81
N PRO A 123 3.36 8.60 -16.82
CA PRO A 123 2.98 8.03 -15.55
C PRO A 123 2.13 8.99 -14.72
N ASP A 124 1.00 8.50 -14.21
CA ASP A 124 0.19 9.20 -13.23
C ASP A 124 0.71 8.87 -11.83
N GLU A 125 1.91 9.32 -11.54
CA GLU A 125 2.57 8.98 -10.29
C GLU A 125 3.28 10.21 -9.73
N HIS A 126 2.87 10.61 -8.53
CA HIS A 126 3.35 11.78 -7.82
C HIS A 126 3.82 11.38 -6.44
N GLY A 127 4.66 12.19 -5.81
CA GLY A 127 5.25 11.87 -4.52
C GLY A 127 5.23 13.02 -3.53
N ILE A 128 5.13 12.63 -2.26
CA ILE A 128 5.36 13.49 -1.09
C ILE A 128 6.48 12.83 -0.28
N PRO A 129 7.33 13.60 0.41
CA PRO A 129 8.37 13.02 1.26
C PRO A 129 7.81 12.02 2.26
N TRP A 130 8.48 10.85 2.42
CA TRP A 130 8.11 9.86 3.42
C TRP A 130 8.09 10.44 4.83
N ASP A 131 8.97 11.40 5.10
CA ASP A 131 9.13 12.08 6.39
C ASP A 131 8.31 13.36 6.52
N ASP A 132 7.28 13.51 5.68
CA ASP A 132 6.31 14.60 5.87
C ASP A 132 5.86 14.65 7.33
N PRO A 133 5.86 15.83 7.99
CA PRO A 133 5.56 15.94 9.41
C PRO A 133 4.22 15.31 9.83
N ARG A 134 3.27 15.21 8.91
CA ARG A 134 1.95 14.61 9.19
C ARG A 134 2.00 13.10 9.38
N VAL A 135 3.00 12.42 8.85
CA VAL A 135 3.09 10.96 8.87
C VAL A 135 4.38 10.42 9.46
N VAL A 136 5.41 11.25 9.64
CA VAL A 136 6.75 10.78 10.03
C VAL A 136 6.75 9.94 11.31
N ASP A 137 5.87 10.24 12.26
CA ASP A 137 5.78 9.50 13.53
C ASP A 137 5.02 8.18 13.42
N LEU A 138 4.40 7.90 12.26
CA LEU A 138 3.69 6.65 12.04
C LEU A 138 4.63 5.51 11.63
N TRP A 139 5.79 5.82 11.07
CA TRP A 139 6.78 4.82 10.69
C TRP A 139 7.53 4.27 11.91
N SER A 140 7.97 3.02 11.85
CA SER A 140 8.76 2.42 12.92
C SER A 140 10.24 2.80 12.85
N THR A 141 10.72 3.22 11.68
CA THR A 141 12.13 3.57 11.46
C THR A 141 12.31 5.06 11.18
N ARG A 142 13.48 5.59 11.53
CA ARG A 142 13.93 6.94 11.19
C ARG A 142 15.01 6.94 10.10
N SER A 143 15.48 5.76 9.69
CA SER A 143 16.52 5.61 8.67
C SER A 143 16.12 4.53 7.67
N PRO A 144 15.10 4.80 6.85
CA PRO A 144 14.59 3.81 5.90
C PRO A 144 15.54 3.62 4.72
N ILE A 145 15.40 2.46 4.08
CA ILE A 145 15.99 2.21 2.77
C ILE A 145 14.98 2.71 1.72
N LEU A 146 15.41 3.66 0.90
CA LEU A 146 14.56 4.34 -0.08
C LEU A 146 15.07 4.14 -1.51
N SER A 147 14.17 4.19 -2.49
CA SER A 147 14.54 4.35 -3.89
C SER A 147 15.14 5.74 -4.14
N GLU A 148 15.84 5.93 -5.26
CA GLU A 148 16.36 7.25 -5.63
C GLU A 148 15.26 8.29 -5.76
N ARG A 149 14.11 7.90 -6.33
CA ARG A 149 12.96 8.80 -6.46
C ARG A 149 12.41 9.21 -5.09
N ASP A 150 12.27 8.26 -4.17
CA ASP A 150 11.75 8.55 -2.84
C ASP A 150 12.74 9.37 -2.00
N GLN A 151 14.05 9.18 -2.21
CA GLN A 151 15.09 10.04 -1.62
C GLN A 151 14.97 11.47 -2.15
N ALA A 152 14.75 11.65 -3.44
CA ALA A 152 14.62 12.97 -4.05
C ALA A 152 13.40 13.74 -3.58
N ALA A 153 12.32 13.04 -3.17
CA ALA A 153 11.11 13.64 -2.61
C ALA A 153 11.28 14.07 -1.14
N SER A 154 12.26 13.49 -0.44
CA SER A 154 12.49 13.76 1.00
C SER A 154 13.04 15.15 1.26
#